data_07e8bc745f599d4341ab41c040116d69
#
_entry.id   07e8bc745f599d4341ab41c040116d69
#
_cell.length_a   1.000
_cell.length_b   1.000
_cell.length_c   1.000
_cell.angle_alpha   90.00
_cell.angle_beta   90.00
_cell.angle_gamma   90.00
#
_symmetry.space_group_name_H-M   'P 1'
#
loop_
_entity.id
_entity.type
_entity.pdbx_description
1 polymer ?
#
loop_
_entity_poly.entity_id
_entity_poly.type
_entity_poly.pdbx_seq_one_letter_code
_entity_poly.pdbx_strand_id
1 'polypeptide(L)'
;MARLGEYVRIRTGKLDANASSPNGQYPFFTCAVEPLRIESYSYDCECVLVAGNGDLNVKYYCGKFDAYQRTYIIESLDKTILSVPYLYCFLDKYVETLRQQAIGGVIKYIKLGNLTEANIPIPSLDEQFSVVANVNKVNELIALRKEQLAKLDQLVKSRFVEMFGDPKSNPFGFERLMLKDTCKVITGNTPSRAVSEYYGDFVEWIKTDNIVNGLLNPTKAAESLSEKGMEAGRTVESGSILMACIAGSIASIGRVCVTDRKVAFNQQINAVVPEMYDILFLYSLLQISKDYLVEDINMALKGILSKSKLEEKEFIVPPMELQKQFADFVKQVDKSKFDLKQSLEKLETLKKSLMQQYFG
;
A
#
# COMPACT_ATOMS: atom_id res chain seq x y z
N MET A 1 11.67 34.62 -3.07
CA MET A 1 10.28 34.13 -2.98
C MET A 1 9.36 35.15 -3.64
N ALA A 2 8.49 34.71 -4.55
CA ALA A 2 7.51 35.51 -5.26
C ALA A 2 6.11 34.92 -5.07
N ARG A 3 5.06 35.74 -5.21
CA ARG A 3 3.68 35.21 -5.13
C ARG A 3 3.32 34.46 -6.41
N LEU A 4 2.89 33.23 -6.31
CA LEU A 4 2.58 32.37 -7.46
C LEU A 4 1.58 33.03 -8.43
N GLY A 5 0.54 33.69 -7.90
CA GLY A 5 -0.48 34.37 -8.70
C GLY A 5 0.03 35.43 -9.68
N GLU A 6 1.25 35.95 -9.50
CA GLU A 6 1.89 36.93 -10.39
C GLU A 6 2.48 36.26 -11.66
N TYR A 7 2.72 34.94 -11.63
CA TYR A 7 3.44 34.21 -12.68
C TYR A 7 2.57 33.17 -13.40
N VAL A 8 1.34 32.95 -12.92
CA VAL A 8 0.47 31.90 -13.47
C VAL A 8 -0.93 32.43 -13.79
N ARG A 9 -1.55 31.80 -14.79
CA ARG A 9 -3.00 31.88 -15.03
C ARG A 9 -3.65 30.70 -14.37
N ILE A 10 -4.62 30.94 -13.47
CA ILE A 10 -5.40 29.88 -12.81
C ILE A 10 -6.84 29.92 -13.32
N ARG A 11 -7.30 28.81 -13.86
CA ARG A 11 -8.69 28.56 -14.27
C ARG A 11 -9.21 27.34 -13.55
N THR A 12 -10.52 27.09 -13.59
CA THR A 12 -11.13 25.83 -13.19
C THR A 12 -11.73 25.14 -14.40
N GLY A 13 -11.88 23.83 -14.34
CA GLY A 13 -12.71 23.10 -15.28
C GLY A 13 -14.17 23.64 -15.28
N LYS A 14 -14.95 23.20 -16.24
CA LYS A 14 -16.35 23.68 -16.42
C LYS A 14 -17.37 22.56 -16.26
N LEU A 15 -16.95 21.32 -16.39
CA LEU A 15 -17.84 20.17 -16.45
C LEU A 15 -18.15 19.61 -15.06
N ASP A 16 -19.25 18.90 -14.96
CA ASP A 16 -19.56 18.09 -13.78
C ASP A 16 -18.76 16.78 -13.79
N ALA A 17 -18.58 16.16 -12.63
CA ALA A 17 -17.80 14.93 -12.52
C ALA A 17 -18.41 13.74 -13.29
N ASN A 18 -19.72 13.74 -13.52
CA ASN A 18 -20.44 12.72 -14.27
C ASN A 18 -20.36 12.88 -15.82
N ALA A 19 -19.67 13.91 -16.33
CA ALA A 19 -19.47 14.11 -17.76
C ALA A 19 -18.48 13.09 -18.40
N SER A 20 -17.90 12.20 -17.61
CA SER A 20 -16.98 11.18 -18.11
C SER A 20 -17.66 10.16 -19.04
N SER A 21 -16.93 9.73 -20.06
CA SER A 21 -17.31 8.65 -20.98
C SER A 21 -16.20 7.56 -20.94
N PRO A 22 -16.50 6.30 -20.58
CA PRO A 22 -15.47 5.26 -20.49
C PRO A 22 -14.66 5.05 -21.78
N ASN A 23 -15.28 5.30 -22.93
CA ASN A 23 -14.68 5.14 -24.27
C ASN A 23 -14.15 6.45 -24.86
N GLY A 24 -14.13 7.54 -24.09
CA GLY A 24 -13.69 8.85 -24.54
C GLY A 24 -12.24 8.86 -25.03
N GLN A 25 -11.95 9.76 -25.96
CA GLN A 25 -10.61 9.87 -26.57
C GLN A 25 -9.63 10.69 -25.72
N TYR A 26 -10.15 11.64 -24.93
CA TYR A 26 -9.33 12.60 -24.18
C TYR A 26 -9.34 12.32 -22.70
N PRO A 27 -8.28 12.71 -21.94
CA PRO A 27 -8.30 12.68 -20.50
C PRO A 27 -9.34 13.65 -19.94
N PHE A 28 -10.03 13.22 -18.89
CA PHE A 28 -10.93 14.06 -18.09
C PHE A 28 -10.40 14.13 -16.67
N PHE A 29 -9.86 15.26 -16.29
CA PHE A 29 -9.23 15.46 -14.99
C PHE A 29 -10.27 15.88 -13.94
N THR A 30 -10.54 14.99 -13.03
CA THR A 30 -11.33 15.24 -11.82
C THR A 30 -10.41 15.40 -10.60
N CYS A 31 -10.98 15.43 -9.39
CA CYS A 31 -10.20 15.41 -8.16
C CYS A 31 -9.64 14.02 -7.80
N ALA A 32 -9.99 12.96 -8.55
CA ALA A 32 -9.37 11.64 -8.39
C ALA A 32 -7.89 11.65 -8.83
N VAL A 33 -7.08 10.72 -8.32
CA VAL A 33 -5.68 10.58 -8.69
C VAL A 33 -5.53 10.23 -10.17
N GLU A 34 -6.28 9.23 -10.64
CA GLU A 34 -6.27 8.82 -12.05
C GLU A 34 -7.30 9.63 -12.86
N PRO A 35 -6.93 10.10 -14.07
CA PRO A 35 -7.87 10.78 -14.96
C PRO A 35 -8.90 9.79 -15.49
N LEU A 36 -10.13 10.25 -15.64
CA LEU A 36 -11.18 9.57 -16.39
C LEU A 36 -11.02 9.86 -17.89
N ARG A 37 -11.99 9.46 -18.69
CA ARG A 37 -12.02 9.68 -20.17
C ARG A 37 -13.24 10.51 -20.54
N ILE A 38 -13.13 11.26 -21.67
CA ILE A 38 -14.21 12.08 -22.22
C ILE A 38 -14.12 12.15 -23.75
N GLU A 39 -15.24 12.35 -24.43
CA GLU A 39 -15.31 12.37 -25.91
C GLU A 39 -14.72 13.64 -26.55
N SER A 40 -14.81 14.78 -25.88
CA SER A 40 -14.37 16.08 -26.38
C SER A 40 -13.37 16.74 -25.43
N TYR A 41 -12.70 17.80 -25.90
CA TYR A 41 -11.80 18.58 -25.06
C TYR A 41 -12.13 20.07 -25.14
N SER A 42 -11.92 20.78 -24.06
CA SER A 42 -12.04 22.25 -23.96
C SER A 42 -10.70 22.95 -23.77
N TYR A 43 -9.65 22.20 -23.45
CA TYR A 43 -8.32 22.73 -23.18
C TYR A 43 -7.27 22.00 -24.01
N ASP A 44 -6.30 22.77 -24.54
CA ASP A 44 -5.10 22.25 -25.23
C ASP A 44 -3.91 23.09 -24.79
N CYS A 45 -3.24 22.68 -23.72
CA CYS A 45 -2.17 23.44 -23.11
C CYS A 45 -1.25 22.56 -22.25
N GLU A 46 -0.08 23.11 -21.92
CA GLU A 46 0.82 22.57 -20.91
C GLU A 46 0.52 23.25 -19.56
N CYS A 47 0.12 22.48 -18.57
CA CYS A 47 -0.37 22.99 -17.29
C CYS A 47 -0.09 22.06 -16.12
N VAL A 48 -0.30 22.57 -14.93
CA VAL A 48 -0.40 21.81 -13.71
C VAL A 48 -1.87 21.78 -13.27
N LEU A 49 -2.38 20.61 -12.97
CA LEU A 49 -3.75 20.39 -12.50
C LEU A 49 -3.73 20.12 -11.01
N VAL A 50 -4.51 20.87 -10.25
CA VAL A 50 -4.63 20.71 -8.78
C VAL A 50 -6.06 20.39 -8.41
N ALA A 51 -6.26 19.28 -7.69
CA ALA A 51 -7.55 18.93 -7.14
C ALA A 51 -8.00 19.98 -6.12
N GLY A 52 -9.18 20.57 -6.30
CA GLY A 52 -9.68 21.64 -5.44
C GLY A 52 -10.48 21.16 -4.24
N ASN A 53 -10.87 19.87 -4.19
CA ASN A 53 -11.58 19.26 -3.06
C ASN A 53 -11.25 17.76 -2.92
N GLY A 54 -11.68 17.16 -1.81
CA GLY A 54 -11.46 15.75 -1.50
C GLY A 54 -9.98 15.45 -1.19
N ASP A 55 -9.43 14.38 -1.78
CA ASP A 55 -8.01 14.06 -1.65
C ASP A 55 -7.17 14.92 -2.60
N LEU A 56 -6.60 15.99 -2.05
CA LEU A 56 -5.81 16.95 -2.82
C LEU A 56 -4.59 16.27 -3.45
N ASN A 57 -4.48 16.41 -4.76
CA ASN A 57 -3.38 15.88 -5.55
C ASN A 57 -3.03 16.85 -6.68
N VAL A 58 -1.83 16.67 -7.25
CA VAL A 58 -1.27 17.53 -8.30
C VAL A 58 -0.85 16.65 -9.49
N LYS A 59 -1.13 17.12 -10.71
CA LYS A 59 -0.78 16.41 -11.95
C LYS A 59 -0.16 17.38 -12.94
N TYR A 60 0.87 16.93 -13.63
CA TYR A 60 1.38 17.62 -14.83
C TYR A 60 0.72 17.04 -16.08
N TYR A 61 0.32 17.91 -17.00
CA TYR A 61 -0.20 17.47 -18.29
C TYR A 61 0.14 18.46 -19.42
N CYS A 62 0.37 17.92 -20.62
CA CYS A 62 0.57 18.67 -21.83
C CYS A 62 -0.27 18.05 -22.97
N GLY A 63 -1.19 18.79 -23.54
CA GLY A 63 -2.05 18.34 -24.64
C GLY A 63 -3.52 18.64 -24.43
N LYS A 64 -4.38 17.89 -25.13
CA LYS A 64 -5.84 18.06 -25.18
C LYS A 64 -6.53 17.32 -24.04
N PHE A 65 -7.39 18.02 -23.29
CA PHE A 65 -8.11 17.45 -22.16
C PHE A 65 -9.37 18.24 -21.80
N ASP A 66 -10.17 17.71 -20.91
CA ASP A 66 -11.19 18.46 -20.17
C ASP A 66 -11.04 18.28 -18.66
N ALA A 67 -11.70 19.12 -17.87
CA ALA A 67 -11.55 19.14 -16.43
C ALA A 67 -12.87 19.41 -15.71
N TYR A 68 -13.02 18.77 -14.54
CA TYR A 68 -14.08 18.99 -13.60
C TYR A 68 -14.01 20.39 -12.96
N GLN A 69 -15.16 21.01 -12.72
CA GLN A 69 -15.29 22.38 -12.20
C GLN A 69 -14.56 22.64 -10.86
N ARG A 70 -14.15 21.59 -10.12
CA ARG A 70 -13.35 21.70 -8.90
C ARG A 70 -11.88 21.38 -9.12
N THR A 71 -11.41 21.22 -10.34
CA THR A 71 -10.01 21.05 -10.69
C THR A 71 -9.45 22.39 -11.17
N TYR A 72 -8.43 22.88 -10.49
CA TYR A 72 -7.68 24.07 -10.93
C TYR A 72 -6.71 23.70 -12.05
N ILE A 73 -6.70 24.51 -13.11
CA ILE A 73 -5.80 24.43 -14.27
C ILE A 73 -4.85 25.61 -14.17
N ILE A 74 -3.56 25.35 -13.97
CA ILE A 74 -2.54 26.34 -13.69
C ILE A 74 -1.52 26.35 -14.82
N GLU A 75 -1.46 27.45 -15.56
CA GLU A 75 -0.56 27.67 -16.69
C GLU A 75 0.46 28.75 -16.33
N SER A 76 1.71 28.58 -16.75
CA SER A 76 2.70 29.65 -16.66
C SER A 76 2.34 30.80 -17.61
N LEU A 77 2.40 32.04 -17.15
CA LEU A 77 2.21 33.24 -17.98
C LEU A 77 3.39 33.45 -18.93
N ASP A 78 4.60 33.15 -18.47
CA ASP A 78 5.83 33.24 -19.26
C ASP A 78 6.75 32.07 -18.92
N LYS A 79 6.86 31.12 -19.85
CA LYS A 79 7.71 29.93 -19.69
C LYS A 79 9.21 30.23 -19.72
N THR A 80 9.61 31.43 -20.10
CA THR A 80 11.01 31.88 -20.02
C THR A 80 11.37 32.34 -18.60
N ILE A 81 10.40 32.55 -17.74
CA ILE A 81 10.55 32.89 -16.32
C ILE A 81 10.25 31.72 -15.41
N LEU A 82 9.12 31.02 -15.67
CA LEU A 82 8.65 29.89 -14.88
C LEU A 82 8.28 28.71 -15.77
N SER A 83 9.08 27.66 -15.75
CA SER A 83 8.79 26.44 -16.49
C SER A 83 7.67 25.63 -15.81
N VAL A 84 6.78 25.04 -16.62
CA VAL A 84 5.64 24.26 -16.07
C VAL A 84 6.07 23.00 -15.33
N PRO A 85 7.11 22.23 -15.74
CA PRO A 85 7.63 21.13 -14.95
C PRO A 85 8.17 21.54 -13.58
N TYR A 86 8.81 22.72 -13.47
CA TYR A 86 9.27 23.24 -12.20
C TYR A 86 8.08 23.65 -11.30
N LEU A 87 7.08 24.32 -11.90
CA LEU A 87 5.83 24.64 -11.22
C LEU A 87 5.15 23.39 -10.68
N TYR A 88 5.16 22.28 -11.45
CA TYR A 88 4.64 20.99 -10.99
C TYR A 88 5.40 20.49 -9.76
N CYS A 89 6.74 20.49 -9.78
CA CYS A 89 7.53 20.08 -8.62
C CYS A 89 7.22 20.92 -7.37
N PHE A 90 7.09 22.24 -7.52
CA PHE A 90 6.70 23.12 -6.43
C PHE A 90 5.33 22.77 -5.86
N LEU A 91 4.31 22.63 -6.72
CA LEU A 91 2.94 22.36 -6.30
C LEU A 91 2.78 20.96 -5.71
N ASP A 92 3.54 19.96 -6.19
CA ASP A 92 3.61 18.61 -5.61
C ASP A 92 4.08 18.64 -4.14
N LYS A 93 5.08 19.47 -3.84
CA LYS A 93 5.51 19.74 -2.46
C LYS A 93 4.47 20.56 -1.69
N TYR A 94 3.92 21.60 -2.31
CA TYR A 94 3.01 22.56 -1.68
C TYR A 94 1.64 21.94 -1.33
N VAL A 95 1.29 20.80 -1.92
CA VAL A 95 0.01 20.09 -1.63
C VAL A 95 -0.13 19.76 -0.14
N GLU A 96 0.95 19.51 0.58
CA GLU A 96 0.93 19.32 2.03
C GLU A 96 0.42 20.56 2.77
N THR A 97 0.89 21.74 2.36
CA THR A 97 0.41 23.03 2.88
C THR A 97 -1.06 23.26 2.51
N LEU A 98 -1.45 22.94 1.28
CA LEU A 98 -2.86 23.02 0.86
C LEU A 98 -3.77 22.12 1.69
N ARG A 99 -3.33 20.91 2.05
CA ARG A 99 -4.08 20.01 2.94
C ARG A 99 -4.29 20.59 4.32
N GLN A 100 -3.29 21.30 4.86
CA GLN A 100 -3.41 22.00 6.16
C GLN A 100 -4.34 23.21 6.09
N GLN A 101 -4.34 23.94 4.97
CA GLN A 101 -5.16 25.13 4.74
C GLN A 101 -6.58 24.80 4.29
N ALA A 102 -6.85 23.56 3.89
CA ALA A 102 -8.16 23.13 3.40
C ALA A 102 -9.24 23.25 4.48
N ILE A 103 -10.37 23.83 4.10
CA ILE A 103 -11.54 24.05 4.95
C ILE A 103 -12.70 23.15 4.55
N GLY A 104 -13.70 23.00 5.41
CA GLY A 104 -14.89 22.17 5.17
C GLY A 104 -15.01 21.03 6.20
N GLY A 105 -16.20 20.46 6.28
CA GLY A 105 -16.52 19.35 7.22
C GLY A 105 -16.19 17.99 6.62
N VAL A 106 -17.17 17.35 5.97
CA VAL A 106 -17.02 16.00 5.40
C VAL A 106 -16.08 15.98 4.18
N ILE A 107 -16.23 16.96 3.28
CA ILE A 107 -15.35 17.12 2.12
C ILE A 107 -14.57 18.43 2.30
N LYS A 108 -13.25 18.29 2.45
CA LYS A 108 -12.34 19.44 2.52
C LYS A 108 -12.10 20.02 1.12
N TYR A 109 -11.92 21.34 1.03
CA TYR A 109 -11.63 22.04 -0.21
C TYR A 109 -10.69 23.23 0.00
N ILE A 110 -10.01 23.64 -1.06
CA ILE A 110 -9.16 24.82 -1.10
C ILE A 110 -9.82 25.95 -1.89
N LYS A 111 -9.44 27.18 -1.59
CA LYS A 111 -9.85 28.38 -2.33
C LYS A 111 -8.75 28.82 -3.29
N LEU A 112 -9.10 29.61 -4.30
CA LEU A 112 -8.14 30.19 -5.24
C LEU A 112 -6.99 30.94 -4.52
N GLY A 113 -7.28 31.66 -3.46
CA GLY A 113 -6.28 32.37 -2.65
C GLY A 113 -5.18 31.47 -2.09
N ASN A 114 -5.51 30.21 -1.73
CA ASN A 114 -4.51 29.25 -1.25
C ASN A 114 -3.42 28.96 -2.31
N LEU A 115 -3.74 29.10 -3.59
CA LEU A 115 -2.82 28.93 -4.71
C LEU A 115 -2.14 30.25 -5.09
N THR A 116 -2.92 31.34 -5.23
CA THR A 116 -2.35 32.63 -5.70
C THR A 116 -1.40 33.27 -4.69
N GLU A 117 -1.60 33.05 -3.40
CA GLU A 117 -0.77 33.58 -2.31
C GLU A 117 0.41 32.69 -1.95
N ALA A 118 0.54 31.50 -2.58
CA ALA A 118 1.67 30.63 -2.37
C ALA A 118 2.99 31.32 -2.75
N ASN A 119 4.00 31.19 -1.91
CA ASN A 119 5.32 31.76 -2.17
C ASN A 119 6.20 30.72 -2.88
N ILE A 120 6.57 31.01 -4.12
CA ILE A 120 7.43 30.14 -4.96
C ILE A 120 8.80 30.80 -5.14
N PRO A 121 9.92 30.06 -4.99
CA PRO A 121 11.21 30.50 -5.46
C PRO A 121 11.24 30.47 -7.00
N ILE A 122 11.80 31.53 -7.64
CA ILE A 122 11.93 31.58 -9.10
C ILE A 122 13.44 31.81 -9.41
N PRO A 123 14.23 30.71 -9.43
CA PRO A 123 15.61 30.76 -9.86
C PRO A 123 15.71 30.88 -11.39
N SER A 124 16.94 30.95 -11.93
CA SER A 124 17.16 30.92 -13.37
C SER A 124 16.56 29.66 -14.02
N LEU A 125 16.22 29.70 -15.32
CA LEU A 125 15.68 28.54 -16.02
C LEU A 125 16.61 27.33 -15.97
N ASP A 126 17.91 27.52 -16.07
CA ASP A 126 18.89 26.43 -15.97
C ASP A 126 18.84 25.75 -14.60
N GLU A 127 18.68 26.51 -13.53
CA GLU A 127 18.49 25.96 -12.19
C GLU A 127 17.14 25.25 -12.07
N GLN A 128 16.04 25.80 -12.63
CA GLN A 128 14.74 25.13 -12.68
C GLN A 128 14.82 23.78 -13.41
N PHE A 129 15.48 23.74 -14.57
CA PHE A 129 15.67 22.47 -15.31
C PHE A 129 16.53 21.47 -14.54
N SER A 130 17.57 21.94 -13.84
CA SER A 130 18.39 21.11 -12.97
C SER A 130 17.57 20.49 -11.83
N VAL A 131 16.73 21.29 -11.17
CA VAL A 131 15.82 20.82 -10.11
C VAL A 131 14.88 19.74 -10.65
N VAL A 132 14.23 20.01 -11.78
CA VAL A 132 13.29 19.06 -12.42
C VAL A 132 14.01 17.75 -12.78
N ALA A 133 15.20 17.83 -13.38
CA ALA A 133 15.99 16.65 -13.75
C ALA A 133 16.35 15.81 -12.52
N ASN A 134 16.78 16.43 -11.42
CA ASN A 134 17.12 15.73 -10.18
C ASN A 134 15.91 15.05 -9.54
N VAL A 135 14.77 15.77 -9.44
CA VAL A 135 13.54 15.23 -8.88
C VAL A 135 13.01 14.07 -9.73
N ASN A 136 12.99 14.21 -11.06
CA ASN A 136 12.56 13.16 -11.98
C ASN A 136 13.44 11.92 -11.85
N LYS A 137 14.76 12.06 -11.80
CA LYS A 137 15.69 10.93 -11.63
C LYS A 137 15.42 10.16 -10.35
N VAL A 138 15.15 10.86 -9.22
CA VAL A 138 14.80 10.20 -7.97
C VAL A 138 13.43 9.50 -8.06
N ASN A 139 12.44 10.12 -8.71
CA ASN A 139 11.12 9.51 -8.92
C ASN A 139 11.21 8.25 -9.78
N GLU A 140 12.01 8.26 -10.85
CA GLU A 140 12.27 7.08 -11.70
C GLU A 140 12.92 5.95 -10.90
N LEU A 141 13.92 6.25 -10.07
CA LEU A 141 14.55 5.25 -9.22
C LEU A 141 13.57 4.65 -8.19
N ILE A 142 12.70 5.48 -7.60
CA ILE A 142 11.63 5.03 -6.70
C ILE A 142 10.67 4.09 -7.43
N ALA A 143 10.23 4.46 -8.64
CA ALA A 143 9.33 3.64 -9.45
C ALA A 143 9.98 2.30 -9.82
N LEU A 144 11.25 2.30 -10.25
CA LEU A 144 12.01 1.08 -10.56
C LEU A 144 12.16 0.16 -9.34
N ARG A 145 12.41 0.70 -8.13
CA ARG A 145 12.49 -0.12 -6.91
C ARG A 145 11.15 -0.76 -6.55
N LYS A 146 10.05 -0.02 -6.71
CA LYS A 146 8.69 -0.57 -6.50
C LYS A 146 8.37 -1.67 -7.51
N GLU A 147 8.73 -1.49 -8.77
CA GLU A 147 8.57 -2.52 -9.81
C GLU A 147 9.42 -3.77 -9.52
N GLN A 148 10.67 -3.60 -9.10
CA GLN A 148 11.54 -4.70 -8.72
C GLN A 148 10.96 -5.52 -7.56
N LEU A 149 10.42 -4.87 -6.53
CA LEU A 149 9.74 -5.55 -5.43
C LEU A 149 8.54 -6.36 -5.91
N ALA A 150 7.69 -5.78 -6.78
CA ALA A 150 6.55 -6.51 -7.36
C ALA A 150 6.97 -7.72 -8.20
N LYS A 151 8.07 -7.60 -8.99
CA LYS A 151 8.64 -8.71 -9.75
C LYS A 151 9.18 -9.83 -8.86
N LEU A 152 9.80 -9.51 -7.71
CA LEU A 152 10.24 -10.51 -6.75
C LEU A 152 9.06 -11.25 -6.11
N ASP A 153 7.94 -10.57 -5.83
CA ASP A 153 6.71 -11.23 -5.35
C ASP A 153 6.15 -12.20 -6.40
N GLN A 154 6.15 -11.78 -7.67
CA GLN A 154 5.71 -12.63 -8.77
C GLN A 154 6.65 -13.82 -8.99
N LEU A 155 7.96 -13.63 -8.82
CA LEU A 155 8.96 -14.67 -8.97
C LEU A 155 8.75 -15.80 -7.95
N VAL A 156 8.43 -15.48 -6.69
CA VAL A 156 8.09 -16.49 -5.66
C VAL A 156 6.85 -17.29 -6.07
N LYS A 157 5.80 -16.62 -6.56
CA LYS A 157 4.58 -17.30 -7.03
C LYS A 157 4.87 -18.21 -8.23
N SER A 158 5.64 -17.72 -9.21
CA SER A 158 5.99 -18.50 -10.40
C SER A 158 6.83 -19.73 -10.04
N ARG A 159 7.79 -19.59 -9.13
CA ARG A 159 8.60 -20.70 -8.65
C ARG A 159 7.79 -21.73 -7.88
N PHE A 160 6.81 -21.26 -7.07
CA PHE A 160 5.88 -22.17 -6.40
C PHE A 160 5.09 -23.00 -7.41
N VAL A 161 4.51 -22.36 -8.41
CA VAL A 161 3.72 -23.06 -9.46
C VAL A 161 4.57 -23.99 -10.29
N GLU A 162 5.81 -23.62 -10.59
CA GLU A 162 6.76 -24.50 -11.30
C GLU A 162 7.07 -25.78 -10.51
N MET A 163 7.29 -25.66 -9.19
CA MET A 163 7.67 -26.80 -8.34
C MET A 163 6.51 -27.65 -7.88
N PHE A 164 5.33 -27.05 -7.66
CA PHE A 164 4.20 -27.70 -7.01
C PHE A 164 2.89 -27.66 -7.80
N GLY A 165 2.83 -26.93 -8.92
CA GLY A 165 1.60 -26.67 -9.65
C GLY A 165 0.67 -25.70 -8.92
N ASP A 166 -0.53 -25.52 -9.46
CA ASP A 166 -1.60 -24.78 -8.78
C ASP A 166 -2.14 -25.64 -7.63
N PRO A 167 -2.16 -25.14 -6.37
CA PRO A 167 -2.57 -25.93 -5.21
C PRO A 167 -4.01 -26.42 -5.27
N LYS A 168 -4.90 -25.72 -5.98
CA LYS A 168 -6.30 -26.08 -6.12
C LYS A 168 -6.47 -27.25 -7.08
N SER A 169 -5.82 -27.22 -8.22
CA SER A 169 -5.89 -28.29 -9.24
C SER A 169 -4.96 -29.48 -8.95
N ASN A 170 -3.87 -29.26 -8.19
CA ASN A 170 -2.88 -30.27 -7.81
C ASN A 170 -2.40 -31.14 -8.99
N PRO A 171 -1.84 -30.54 -10.05
CA PRO A 171 -1.51 -31.28 -11.28
C PRO A 171 -0.42 -32.34 -11.10
N PHE A 172 0.36 -32.27 -10.02
CA PHE A 172 1.43 -33.23 -9.72
C PHE A 172 0.97 -34.37 -8.80
N GLY A 173 -0.31 -34.34 -8.34
CA GLY A 173 -0.89 -35.42 -7.56
C GLY A 173 -0.30 -35.59 -6.16
N PHE A 174 0.17 -34.52 -5.53
CA PHE A 174 0.60 -34.57 -4.13
C PHE A 174 -0.56 -35.00 -3.22
N GLU A 175 -0.24 -35.65 -2.10
CA GLU A 175 -1.23 -35.94 -1.07
C GLU A 175 -1.91 -34.65 -0.58
N ARG A 176 -3.21 -34.73 -0.29
CA ARG A 176 -4.00 -33.63 0.30
C ARG A 176 -4.48 -34.04 1.67
N LEU A 177 -4.17 -33.22 2.65
CA LEU A 177 -4.60 -33.43 4.03
C LEU A 177 -5.29 -32.19 4.55
N MET A 178 -6.19 -32.36 5.51
CA MET A 178 -6.83 -31.26 6.21
C MET A 178 -5.79 -30.48 7.02
N LEU A 179 -5.95 -29.18 7.14
CA LEU A 179 -5.00 -28.36 7.89
C LEU A 179 -4.86 -28.82 9.36
N LYS A 180 -5.94 -29.30 9.99
CA LYS A 180 -5.92 -29.84 11.36
C LYS A 180 -5.03 -31.08 11.53
N ASP A 181 -4.81 -31.84 10.45
CA ASP A 181 -4.01 -33.06 10.48
C ASP A 181 -2.51 -32.79 10.23
N THR A 182 -2.18 -31.57 9.82
CA THR A 182 -0.82 -31.13 9.43
C THR A 182 -0.29 -29.95 10.22
N CYS A 183 -1.17 -29.25 10.96
CA CYS A 183 -0.85 -28.05 11.71
C CYS A 183 -1.73 -27.96 12.96
N LYS A 184 -1.18 -27.36 14.02
CA LYS A 184 -1.99 -26.94 15.16
C LYS A 184 -2.55 -25.55 14.94
N VAL A 185 -3.88 -25.37 15.01
CA VAL A 185 -4.55 -24.07 14.86
C VAL A 185 -4.98 -23.54 16.25
N ILE A 186 -4.60 -22.29 16.54
CA ILE A 186 -4.86 -21.63 17.81
C ILE A 186 -5.55 -20.29 17.55
N THR A 187 -6.79 -20.12 18.01
CA THR A 187 -7.47 -18.81 17.95
C THR A 187 -6.94 -17.91 19.07
N GLY A 188 -6.60 -16.67 18.76
CA GLY A 188 -6.18 -15.69 19.75
C GLY A 188 -7.30 -15.28 20.70
N ASN A 189 -6.98 -14.47 21.69
CA ASN A 189 -7.94 -13.91 22.63
C ASN A 189 -7.58 -12.48 23.04
N THR A 190 -8.52 -11.83 23.71
CA THR A 190 -8.32 -10.53 24.34
C THR A 190 -8.43 -10.73 25.86
N PRO A 191 -7.34 -10.60 26.63
CA PRO A 191 -7.42 -10.53 28.07
C PRO A 191 -8.37 -9.41 28.53
N SER A 192 -9.04 -9.61 29.65
CA SER A 192 -10.05 -8.64 30.11
C SER A 192 -9.47 -7.24 30.29
N ARG A 193 -10.06 -6.25 29.61
CA ARG A 193 -9.68 -4.82 29.73
C ARG A 193 -9.97 -4.24 31.12
N ALA A 194 -10.85 -4.89 31.91
CA ALA A 194 -11.15 -4.47 33.26
C ALA A 194 -9.99 -4.78 34.25
N VAL A 195 -9.05 -5.65 33.86
CA VAL A 195 -7.87 -6.01 34.65
C VAL A 195 -6.65 -5.30 34.02
N SER A 196 -6.35 -4.10 34.54
CA SER A 196 -5.24 -3.28 34.01
C SER A 196 -3.88 -3.98 34.11
N GLU A 197 -3.69 -4.86 35.09
CA GLU A 197 -2.47 -5.65 35.31
C GLU A 197 -2.15 -6.62 34.16
N TYR A 198 -3.09 -6.91 33.25
CA TYR A 198 -2.83 -7.75 32.09
C TYR A 198 -2.10 -7.01 30.97
N TYR A 199 -2.05 -5.68 31.02
CA TYR A 199 -1.42 -4.85 29.98
C TYR A 199 -0.11 -4.26 30.50
N GLY A 200 0.94 -4.33 29.68
CA GLY A 200 2.29 -3.90 30.04
C GLY A 200 3.21 -3.95 28.82
N ASP A 201 4.48 -4.31 28.99
CA ASP A 201 5.52 -4.29 27.95
C ASP A 201 6.28 -5.63 27.81
N PHE A 202 5.75 -6.74 28.39
CA PHE A 202 6.45 -8.01 28.43
C PHE A 202 6.38 -8.81 27.11
N VAL A 203 5.18 -8.92 26.49
CA VAL A 203 5.01 -9.61 25.20
C VAL A 203 4.11 -8.80 24.28
N GLU A 204 4.52 -8.63 23.02
CA GLU A 204 3.71 -7.92 22.03
C GLU A 204 2.37 -8.63 21.80
N TRP A 205 1.29 -7.84 21.73
CA TRP A 205 -0.06 -8.32 21.43
C TRP A 205 -0.48 -7.92 20.02
N ILE A 206 -0.29 -8.84 19.10
CA ILE A 206 -0.50 -8.64 17.65
C ILE A 206 -1.99 -8.54 17.32
N LYS A 207 -2.34 -7.56 16.50
CA LYS A 207 -3.66 -7.35 15.92
C LYS A 207 -3.58 -7.47 14.40
N THR A 208 -4.73 -7.47 13.72
CA THR A 208 -4.81 -7.66 12.27
C THR A 208 -4.12 -6.56 11.44
N ASP A 209 -3.95 -5.37 11.98
CA ASP A 209 -3.20 -4.25 11.39
C ASP A 209 -1.68 -4.48 11.40
N ASN A 210 -1.18 -5.33 12.28
CA ASN A 210 0.22 -5.75 12.28
C ASN A 210 0.56 -6.78 11.17
N ILE A 211 -0.45 -7.40 10.53
CA ILE A 211 -0.27 -8.35 9.44
C ILE A 211 -0.37 -7.57 8.12
N VAL A 212 0.75 -7.08 7.63
CA VAL A 212 0.84 -6.20 6.46
C VAL A 212 1.23 -7.01 5.22
N ASN A 213 0.51 -6.81 4.10
CA ASN A 213 0.86 -7.44 2.83
C ASN A 213 2.28 -7.07 2.40
N GLY A 214 3.02 -8.06 1.91
CA GLY A 214 4.40 -7.87 1.45
C GLY A 214 5.46 -7.82 2.57
N LEU A 215 5.05 -7.95 3.83
CA LEU A 215 5.97 -8.18 4.96
C LEU A 215 5.89 -9.64 5.39
N LEU A 216 7.07 -10.27 5.53
CA LEU A 216 7.15 -11.65 6.03
C LEU A 216 6.75 -11.71 7.50
N ASN A 217 7.25 -10.77 8.31
CA ASN A 217 7.03 -10.76 9.77
C ASN A 217 6.01 -9.69 10.17
N PRO A 218 5.33 -9.86 11.32
CA PRO A 218 4.41 -8.87 11.84
C PRO A 218 5.15 -7.58 12.21
N THR A 219 4.54 -6.44 11.96
CA THR A 219 5.05 -5.15 12.45
C THR A 219 5.02 -5.09 13.97
N LYS A 220 5.77 -4.16 14.56
CA LYS A 220 5.74 -3.93 16.01
C LYS A 220 4.32 -3.59 16.45
N ALA A 221 3.85 -4.26 17.51
CA ALA A 221 2.54 -4.00 18.07
C ALA A 221 2.52 -2.66 18.83
N ALA A 222 1.41 -1.94 18.74
CA ALA A 222 1.19 -0.72 19.52
C ALA A 222 0.88 -1.02 21.01
N GLU A 223 0.44 -2.24 21.31
CA GLU A 223 0.10 -2.68 22.66
C GLU A 223 0.81 -3.99 22.97
N SER A 224 1.15 -4.18 24.24
CA SER A 224 1.75 -5.40 24.75
C SER A 224 1.03 -5.86 26.03
N LEU A 225 1.20 -7.12 26.37
CA LEU A 225 0.70 -7.70 27.60
C LEU A 225 1.84 -7.74 28.65
N SER A 226 1.48 -7.67 29.93
CA SER A 226 2.37 -7.99 31.05
C SER A 226 2.63 -9.50 31.10
N GLU A 227 3.53 -9.94 31.95
CA GLU A 227 3.74 -11.37 32.22
C GLU A 227 2.45 -12.08 32.69
N LYS A 228 1.70 -11.48 33.58
CA LYS A 228 0.38 -11.95 34.03
C LYS A 228 -0.65 -11.93 32.88
N GLY A 229 -0.61 -10.92 32.01
CA GLY A 229 -1.45 -10.83 30.81
C GLY A 229 -1.07 -11.89 29.78
N MET A 230 0.19 -12.26 29.65
CA MET A 230 0.65 -13.34 28.79
C MET A 230 0.08 -14.70 29.23
N GLU A 231 0.00 -14.98 30.54
CA GLU A 231 -0.61 -16.20 31.06
C GLU A 231 -2.12 -16.28 30.76
N ALA A 232 -2.82 -15.15 30.86
CA ALA A 232 -4.24 -15.04 30.49
C ALA A 232 -4.47 -14.98 28.97
N GLY A 233 -3.44 -14.61 28.19
CA GLY A 233 -3.42 -14.52 26.75
C GLY A 233 -3.14 -15.86 26.09
N ARG A 234 -3.19 -15.86 24.75
CA ARG A 234 -2.71 -16.97 23.91
C ARG A 234 -1.49 -16.52 23.15
N THR A 235 -0.43 -17.30 23.25
CA THR A 235 0.85 -17.00 22.63
C THR A 235 1.28 -18.09 21.67
N VAL A 236 2.15 -17.72 20.72
CA VAL A 236 2.90 -18.64 19.88
C VAL A 236 4.37 -18.24 19.85
N GLU A 237 5.21 -19.22 19.62
CA GLU A 237 6.64 -19.02 19.47
C GLU A 237 6.99 -18.50 18.05
N SER A 238 8.25 -18.11 17.86
CA SER A 238 8.81 -17.87 16.52
C SER A 238 8.61 -19.09 15.62
N GLY A 239 8.39 -18.86 14.30
CA GLY A 239 8.14 -19.94 13.35
C GLY A 239 6.68 -20.39 13.28
N SER A 240 5.75 -19.56 13.73
CA SER A 240 4.32 -19.77 13.58
C SER A 240 3.74 -18.81 12.53
N ILE A 241 2.65 -19.19 11.86
CA ILE A 241 1.93 -18.28 10.96
C ILE A 241 0.77 -17.64 11.70
N LEU A 242 0.67 -16.32 11.65
CA LEU A 242 -0.52 -15.58 12.08
C LEU A 242 -1.37 -15.26 10.86
N MET A 243 -2.64 -15.63 10.88
CA MET A 243 -3.61 -15.38 9.81
C MET A 243 -4.73 -14.47 10.30
N ALA A 244 -4.99 -13.38 9.60
CA ALA A 244 -6.14 -12.53 9.84
C ALA A 244 -7.42 -13.24 9.37
N CYS A 245 -8.29 -13.57 10.32
CA CYS A 245 -9.49 -14.38 10.06
C CYS A 245 -10.81 -13.61 10.20
N ILE A 246 -10.78 -12.41 10.81
CA ILE A 246 -11.93 -11.51 10.95
C ILE A 246 -11.49 -10.11 10.55
N ALA A 247 -12.11 -9.55 9.52
CA ALA A 247 -11.81 -8.19 9.06
C ALA A 247 -13.02 -7.55 8.38
N GLY A 248 -13.00 -6.21 8.26
CA GLY A 248 -14.05 -5.43 7.61
C GLY A 248 -14.13 -5.56 6.09
N SER A 249 -13.16 -6.22 5.45
CA SER A 249 -13.15 -6.49 4.00
C SER A 249 -12.61 -7.87 3.70
N ILE A 250 -13.10 -8.49 2.63
CA ILE A 250 -12.62 -9.80 2.16
C ILE A 250 -11.13 -9.75 1.77
N ALA A 251 -10.67 -8.61 1.27
CA ALA A 251 -9.27 -8.41 0.91
C ALA A 251 -8.32 -8.52 2.11
N SER A 252 -8.81 -8.28 3.31
CA SER A 252 -8.04 -8.34 4.56
C SER A 252 -8.06 -9.71 5.22
N ILE A 253 -9.04 -10.56 4.90
CA ILE A 253 -9.12 -11.94 5.42
C ILE A 253 -8.12 -12.82 4.68
N GLY A 254 -7.50 -13.76 5.38
CA GLY A 254 -6.48 -14.66 4.82
C GLY A 254 -5.11 -14.00 4.63
N ARG A 255 -4.89 -12.76 5.09
CA ARG A 255 -3.53 -12.21 5.18
C ARG A 255 -2.74 -12.98 6.22
N VAL A 256 -1.49 -13.28 5.91
CA VAL A 256 -0.60 -14.08 6.76
C VAL A 256 0.74 -13.39 6.96
N CYS A 257 1.36 -13.66 8.11
CA CYS A 257 2.77 -13.36 8.38
C CYS A 257 3.39 -14.50 9.22
N VAL A 258 4.71 -14.58 9.24
CA VAL A 258 5.48 -15.53 10.02
C VAL A 258 6.03 -14.84 11.26
N THR A 259 5.84 -15.41 12.45
CA THR A 259 6.41 -14.87 13.68
C THR A 259 7.91 -15.09 13.71
N ASP A 260 8.67 -14.05 13.98
CA ASP A 260 10.12 -14.06 14.20
C ASP A 260 10.49 -14.04 15.69
N ARG A 261 9.48 -13.91 16.56
CA ARG A 261 9.57 -13.84 18.01
C ARG A 261 8.31 -14.41 18.67
N LYS A 262 8.36 -14.65 19.96
CA LYS A 262 7.18 -15.00 20.74
C LYS A 262 6.22 -13.81 20.80
N VAL A 263 4.95 -14.06 20.51
CA VAL A 263 3.90 -13.02 20.49
C VAL A 263 2.58 -13.56 21.05
N ALA A 264 1.81 -12.67 21.67
CA ALA A 264 0.38 -12.85 21.91
C ALA A 264 -0.41 -12.27 20.73
N PHE A 265 -1.65 -12.66 20.54
CA PHE A 265 -2.49 -12.19 19.44
C PHE A 265 -3.97 -12.19 19.79
N ASN A 266 -4.73 -11.30 19.12
CA ASN A 266 -6.13 -11.10 19.42
C ASN A 266 -7.04 -12.16 18.76
N GLN A 267 -8.32 -12.20 19.16
CA GLN A 267 -9.32 -13.16 18.67
C GLN A 267 -9.66 -13.05 17.17
N GLN A 268 -9.19 -12.02 16.48
CA GLN A 268 -9.37 -11.86 15.05
C GLN A 268 -8.32 -12.64 14.23
N ILE A 269 -7.34 -13.22 14.90
CA ILE A 269 -6.22 -13.94 14.33
C ILE A 269 -6.29 -15.41 14.75
N ASN A 270 -6.08 -16.31 13.78
CA ASN A 270 -5.71 -17.69 14.05
C ASN A 270 -4.21 -17.87 13.81
N ALA A 271 -3.52 -18.47 14.78
CA ALA A 271 -2.15 -18.92 14.56
C ALA A 271 -2.17 -20.35 14.02
N VAL A 272 -1.36 -20.61 13.01
CA VAL A 272 -1.14 -21.92 12.39
C VAL A 272 0.30 -22.32 12.68
N VAL A 273 0.46 -23.34 13.50
CA VAL A 273 1.77 -23.88 13.89
C VAL A 273 2.01 -25.13 13.05
N PRO A 274 3.00 -25.15 12.14
CA PRO A 274 3.22 -26.29 11.25
C PRO A 274 3.80 -27.48 12.00
N GLU A 275 3.32 -28.68 11.67
CA GLU A 275 3.84 -29.98 12.15
C GLU A 275 4.45 -30.79 10.99
N MET A 276 3.87 -30.67 9.78
CA MET A 276 4.31 -31.40 8.58
C MET A 276 4.82 -30.50 7.46
N TYR A 277 4.94 -29.18 7.70
CA TYR A 277 5.36 -28.22 6.69
C TYR A 277 6.62 -27.45 7.09
N ASP A 278 7.45 -27.13 6.10
CA ASP A 278 8.38 -26.00 6.23
C ASP A 278 7.59 -24.70 6.35
N ILE A 279 8.02 -23.82 7.24
CA ILE A 279 7.27 -22.59 7.55
C ILE A 279 7.13 -21.65 6.35
N LEU A 280 8.17 -21.49 5.51
CA LEU A 280 8.13 -20.59 4.36
C LEU A 280 7.36 -21.20 3.19
N PHE A 281 7.38 -22.54 3.05
CA PHE A 281 6.51 -23.23 2.13
C PHE A 281 5.05 -23.04 2.52
N LEU A 282 4.68 -23.30 3.77
CA LEU A 282 3.29 -23.13 4.25
C LEU A 282 2.83 -21.67 4.14
N TYR A 283 3.68 -20.72 4.48
CA TYR A 283 3.40 -19.29 4.30
C TYR A 283 3.04 -18.96 2.84
N SER A 284 3.85 -19.42 1.90
CA SER A 284 3.62 -19.20 0.47
C SER A 284 2.38 -19.94 -0.04
N LEU A 285 2.15 -21.19 0.40
CA LEU A 285 0.97 -21.99 0.08
C LEU A 285 -0.31 -21.26 0.51
N LEU A 286 -0.37 -20.74 1.74
CA LEU A 286 -1.53 -20.03 2.26
C LEU A 286 -1.77 -18.70 1.53
N GLN A 287 -0.70 -17.97 1.13
CA GLN A 287 -0.83 -16.76 0.32
C GLN A 287 -1.39 -17.03 -1.08
N ILE A 288 -0.89 -18.07 -1.75
CA ILE A 288 -1.33 -18.45 -3.10
C ILE A 288 -2.75 -19.01 -3.06
N SER A 289 -3.11 -19.71 -1.98
CA SER A 289 -4.44 -20.27 -1.77
C SER A 289 -5.45 -19.28 -1.17
N LYS A 290 -5.19 -17.98 -1.19
CA LYS A 290 -6.07 -16.99 -0.54
C LYS A 290 -7.50 -17.05 -1.06
N ASP A 291 -7.70 -17.14 -2.36
CA ASP A 291 -9.05 -17.23 -2.96
C ASP A 291 -9.80 -18.49 -2.50
N TYR A 292 -9.09 -19.61 -2.38
CA TYR A 292 -9.62 -20.84 -1.80
C TYR A 292 -10.00 -20.70 -0.33
N LEU A 293 -9.20 -19.97 0.46
CA LEU A 293 -9.49 -19.73 1.88
C LEU A 293 -10.76 -18.90 2.10
N VAL A 294 -11.08 -17.99 1.18
CA VAL A 294 -12.19 -17.04 1.33
C VAL A 294 -13.44 -17.38 0.50
N GLU A 295 -13.40 -18.43 -0.32
CA GLU A 295 -14.49 -18.77 -1.25
C GLU A 295 -15.85 -19.01 -0.56
N ASP A 296 -15.86 -19.53 0.67
CA ASP A 296 -17.06 -19.83 1.46
C ASP A 296 -17.44 -18.70 2.45
N ILE A 297 -16.83 -17.51 2.32
CA ILE A 297 -17.07 -16.41 3.25
C ILE A 297 -18.21 -15.53 2.75
N ASN A 298 -19.29 -15.44 3.52
CA ASN A 298 -20.38 -14.53 3.26
C ASN A 298 -20.15 -13.16 3.94
N MET A 299 -19.85 -12.13 3.15
CA MET A 299 -19.60 -10.77 3.65
C MET A 299 -20.85 -10.06 4.19
N ALA A 300 -22.06 -10.48 3.80
CA ALA A 300 -23.30 -9.92 4.32
C ALA A 300 -23.52 -10.19 5.82
N LEU A 301 -22.83 -11.19 6.38
CA LEU A 301 -22.95 -11.65 7.78
C LEU A 301 -21.70 -11.34 8.65
N LYS A 302 -20.78 -10.48 8.25
CA LYS A 302 -19.39 -10.32 8.72
C LYS A 302 -18.46 -11.37 8.14
N GLY A 303 -17.44 -10.93 7.41
CA GLY A 303 -16.42 -11.82 6.87
C GLY A 303 -15.63 -12.51 7.98
N ILE A 304 -15.94 -13.79 8.24
CA ILE A 304 -15.25 -14.59 9.28
C ILE A 304 -14.80 -15.91 8.66
N LEU A 305 -13.51 -16.17 8.71
CA LEU A 305 -12.92 -17.48 8.52
C LEU A 305 -12.77 -18.12 9.91
N SER A 306 -13.75 -18.92 10.34
CA SER A 306 -13.71 -19.57 11.64
C SER A 306 -12.57 -20.58 11.74
N LYS A 307 -12.11 -20.89 12.96
CA LYS A 307 -11.10 -21.91 13.19
C LYS A 307 -11.49 -23.25 12.57
N SER A 308 -12.72 -23.73 12.77
CA SER A 308 -13.20 -25.02 12.22
C SER A 308 -13.15 -25.04 10.70
N LYS A 309 -13.62 -23.95 10.02
CA LYS A 309 -13.54 -23.86 8.56
C LYS A 309 -12.10 -23.86 8.05
N LEU A 310 -11.18 -23.19 8.76
CA LEU A 310 -9.76 -23.20 8.42
C LEU A 310 -9.15 -24.59 8.61
N GLU A 311 -9.47 -25.26 9.70
CA GLU A 311 -8.99 -26.61 10.03
C GLU A 311 -9.47 -27.69 9.03
N GLU A 312 -10.64 -27.52 8.43
CA GLU A 312 -11.22 -28.44 7.44
C GLU A 312 -10.72 -28.20 6.00
N LYS A 313 -10.02 -27.07 5.74
CA LYS A 313 -9.44 -26.83 4.41
C LYS A 313 -8.32 -27.82 4.12
N GLU A 314 -8.34 -28.40 2.92
CA GLU A 314 -7.33 -29.35 2.46
C GLU A 314 -6.22 -28.67 1.67
N PHE A 315 -4.99 -29.01 1.97
CA PHE A 315 -3.81 -28.50 1.28
C PHE A 315 -2.90 -29.64 0.82
N ILE A 316 -2.12 -29.36 -0.22
CA ILE A 316 -1.09 -30.29 -0.71
C ILE A 316 0.03 -30.45 0.32
N VAL A 317 0.54 -31.68 0.46
CA VAL A 317 1.68 -32.00 1.33
C VAL A 317 2.79 -32.61 0.48
N PRO A 318 3.60 -31.79 -0.20
CA PRO A 318 4.74 -32.29 -0.96
C PRO A 318 5.83 -32.87 -0.03
N PRO A 319 6.77 -33.70 -0.56
CA PRO A 319 7.90 -34.18 0.21
C PRO A 319 8.69 -33.03 0.85
N MET A 320 9.12 -33.21 2.11
CA MET A 320 9.81 -32.18 2.90
C MET A 320 11.07 -31.64 2.20
N GLU A 321 11.77 -32.46 1.43
CA GLU A 321 12.93 -32.02 0.68
C GLU A 321 12.60 -30.95 -0.38
N LEU A 322 11.48 -31.11 -1.11
CA LEU A 322 11.02 -30.11 -2.07
C LEU A 322 10.55 -28.83 -1.36
N GLN A 323 9.88 -28.97 -0.21
CA GLN A 323 9.47 -27.81 0.59
C GLN A 323 10.69 -27.00 1.05
N LYS A 324 11.76 -27.64 1.53
CA LYS A 324 13.02 -27.00 1.93
C LYS A 324 13.72 -26.29 0.78
N GLN A 325 13.80 -26.95 -0.39
CA GLN A 325 14.39 -26.33 -1.59
C GLN A 325 13.66 -25.04 -1.97
N PHE A 326 12.33 -25.06 -1.91
CA PHE A 326 11.54 -23.86 -2.13
C PHE A 326 11.75 -22.80 -1.02
N ALA A 327 11.77 -23.21 0.23
CA ALA A 327 12.02 -22.32 1.37
C ALA A 327 13.36 -21.61 1.27
N ASP A 328 14.42 -22.29 0.84
CA ASP A 328 15.73 -21.68 0.63
C ASP A 328 15.73 -20.66 -0.51
N PHE A 329 14.96 -20.92 -1.58
CA PHE A 329 14.74 -19.93 -2.62
C PHE A 329 13.99 -18.69 -2.07
N VAL A 330 12.92 -18.88 -1.28
CA VAL A 330 12.17 -17.77 -0.65
C VAL A 330 13.08 -16.93 0.24
N LYS A 331 13.95 -17.56 1.06
CA LYS A 331 14.92 -16.83 1.91
C LYS A 331 15.85 -15.93 1.11
N GLN A 332 16.35 -16.41 -0.05
CA GLN A 332 17.20 -15.59 -0.92
C GLN A 332 16.44 -14.41 -1.52
N VAL A 333 15.20 -14.63 -1.94
CA VAL A 333 14.34 -13.55 -2.46
C VAL A 333 14.03 -12.54 -1.37
N ASP A 334 13.71 -12.97 -0.14
CA ASP A 334 13.39 -12.07 0.98
C ASP A 334 14.61 -11.22 1.38
N LYS A 335 15.83 -11.76 1.33
CA LYS A 335 17.05 -10.96 1.51
C LYS A 335 17.14 -9.86 0.45
N SER A 336 16.90 -10.19 -0.82
CA SER A 336 16.90 -9.19 -1.91
C SER A 336 15.81 -8.13 -1.74
N LYS A 337 14.61 -8.54 -1.28
CA LYS A 337 13.52 -7.60 -0.96
C LYS A 337 13.90 -6.66 0.17
N PHE A 338 14.58 -7.14 1.21
CA PHE A 338 15.02 -6.31 2.32
C PHE A 338 15.98 -5.21 1.85
N ASP A 339 16.98 -5.55 1.04
CA ASP A 339 17.93 -4.59 0.47
C ASP A 339 17.22 -3.54 -0.41
N LEU A 340 16.26 -3.98 -1.23
CA LEU A 340 15.46 -3.09 -2.08
C LEU A 340 14.58 -2.15 -1.25
N LYS A 341 13.95 -2.61 -0.16
CA LYS A 341 13.15 -1.79 0.74
C LYS A 341 13.99 -0.71 1.42
N GLN A 342 15.18 -1.07 1.92
CA GLN A 342 16.10 -0.08 2.48
C GLN A 342 16.52 0.97 1.44
N SER A 343 16.80 0.53 0.19
CA SER A 343 17.12 1.44 -0.91
C SER A 343 15.95 2.38 -1.21
N LEU A 344 14.72 1.87 -1.21
CA LEU A 344 13.50 2.67 -1.44
C LEU A 344 13.31 3.73 -0.35
N GLU A 345 13.44 3.38 0.92
CA GLU A 345 13.35 4.32 2.05
C GLU A 345 14.39 5.45 1.96
N LYS A 346 15.63 5.11 1.57
CA LYS A 346 16.69 6.10 1.34
C LYS A 346 16.33 7.06 0.21
N LEU A 347 15.77 6.54 -0.91
CA LEU A 347 15.35 7.36 -2.05
C LEU A 347 14.17 8.27 -1.68
N GLU A 348 13.18 7.78 -0.93
CA GLU A 348 12.04 8.57 -0.46
C GLU A 348 12.50 9.67 0.51
N THR A 349 13.47 9.38 1.37
CA THR A 349 14.10 10.36 2.26
C THR A 349 14.88 11.40 1.46
N LEU A 350 15.66 10.97 0.46
CA LEU A 350 16.38 11.88 -0.44
C LEU A 350 15.41 12.81 -1.19
N LYS A 351 14.31 12.26 -1.74
CA LYS A 351 13.26 13.08 -2.38
C LYS A 351 12.75 14.16 -1.42
N LYS A 352 12.38 13.79 -0.19
CA LYS A 352 11.91 14.77 0.82
C LYS A 352 12.95 15.86 1.09
N SER A 353 14.21 15.48 1.23
CA SER A 353 15.31 16.41 1.47
C SER A 353 15.51 17.39 0.30
N LEU A 354 15.52 16.87 -0.94
CA LEU A 354 15.63 17.70 -2.14
C LEU A 354 14.45 18.67 -2.27
N MET A 355 13.22 18.19 -2.07
CA MET A 355 12.03 19.05 -2.12
C MET A 355 12.06 20.14 -1.03
N GLN A 356 12.58 19.82 0.15
CA GLN A 356 12.77 20.80 1.21
C GLN A 356 13.89 21.82 0.86
N GLN A 357 14.98 21.37 0.27
CA GLN A 357 16.08 22.24 -0.15
C GLN A 357 15.65 23.21 -1.24
N TYR A 358 14.86 22.76 -2.22
CA TYR A 358 14.48 23.57 -3.37
C TYR A 358 13.28 24.50 -3.09
N PHE A 359 12.36 24.07 -2.26
CA PHE A 359 11.08 24.77 -2.07
C PHE A 359 10.79 25.18 -0.61
N GLY A 360 11.68 24.87 0.30
CA GLY A 360 11.71 25.39 1.68
C GLY A 360 10.78 24.82 2.62
#